data_81c04a7fc31fed7fcef2be5024ef50dd
#
_entry.id   81c04a7fc31fed7fcef2be5024ef50dd
#
_cell.length_a   1.000
_cell.length_b   1.000
_cell.length_c   1.000
_cell.angle_alpha   90.00
_cell.angle_beta   90.00
_cell.angle_gamma   90.00
#
_symmetry.space_group_name_H-M   'P 1'
#
loop_
_entity.id
_entity.type
_entity.pdbx_description
1 polymer ?
#
loop_
_entity_poly.entity_id
_entity_poly.type
_entity_poly.pdbx_seq_one_letter_code
_entity_poly.pdbx_strand_id
1 'polypeptide(L)'
;MPQHEGKALAKWSEKFTVLGPAVEIGTFVGKSSLYIAAGSSTNNQLVFTIDHHKGSEEHQAGEEYFDKDIFDQSLGRVNTVPLLQSNLDQFEESKWIIPIIANANSLAPTWTIDLGLLFIDGGHTEISAQNDYDNWNTKILNDGALVIHDIYENPEEGGQAPFLIYQKALSEGFALHERVDTIVCLIKN
;
A
#
# COMPACT_ATOMS: atom_id res chain seq x y z
N MET A 1 -4.88 -8.70 4.46
CA MET A 1 -4.13 -8.26 5.68
C MET A 1 -4.84 -8.73 6.95
N PRO A 2 -4.23 -9.58 7.80
CA PRO A 2 -4.70 -9.95 9.15
C PRO A 2 -4.63 -8.77 10.14
N GLN A 3 -5.36 -8.89 11.27
CA GLN A 3 -5.45 -7.78 12.24
C GLN A 3 -4.09 -7.45 12.91
N HIS A 4 -3.24 -8.44 13.15
CA HIS A 4 -1.94 -8.21 13.80
C HIS A 4 -0.97 -7.45 12.87
N GLU A 5 -1.00 -7.70 11.57
CA GLU A 5 -0.25 -6.93 10.57
C GLU A 5 -0.77 -5.50 10.47
N GLY A 6 -2.10 -5.31 10.46
CA GLY A 6 -2.69 -3.98 10.48
C GLY A 6 -2.27 -3.16 11.71
N LYS A 7 -2.19 -3.80 12.90
CA LYS A 7 -1.70 -3.14 14.11
C LYS A 7 -0.21 -2.76 14.02
N ALA A 8 0.61 -3.61 13.39
CA ALA A 8 2.02 -3.30 13.13
C ALA A 8 2.13 -2.10 12.17
N LEU A 9 1.35 -2.11 11.08
CA LEU A 9 1.30 -1.00 10.12
C LEU A 9 0.90 0.32 10.79
N ALA A 10 -0.11 0.32 11.68
CA ALA A 10 -0.50 1.51 12.45
C ALA A 10 0.63 2.02 13.35
N LYS A 11 1.30 1.13 14.08
CA LYS A 11 2.47 1.45 14.92
C LYS A 11 3.61 2.06 14.11
N TRP A 12 3.91 1.51 12.92
CA TRP A 12 4.95 2.05 12.04
C TRP A 12 4.52 3.38 11.43
N SER A 13 3.25 3.52 11.06
CA SER A 13 2.70 4.80 10.60
C SER A 13 2.85 5.89 11.67
N GLU A 14 2.48 5.63 12.91
CA GLU A 14 2.72 6.56 14.03
C GLU A 14 4.19 6.95 14.16
N LYS A 15 5.10 5.98 14.07
CA LYS A 15 6.54 6.20 14.23
C LYS A 15 7.14 7.06 13.12
N PHE A 16 6.80 6.77 11.86
CA PHE A 16 7.53 7.34 10.72
C PHE A 16 6.85 8.56 10.10
N THR A 17 5.54 8.74 10.30
CA THR A 17 4.85 9.94 9.78
C THR A 17 5.15 11.21 10.58
N VAL A 18 5.99 11.17 11.61
CA VAL A 18 6.60 12.38 12.19
C VAL A 18 7.49 13.12 11.19
N LEU A 19 8.03 12.42 10.18
CA LEU A 19 8.89 12.97 9.15
C LEU A 19 8.12 13.58 7.99
N GLY A 20 6.90 13.09 7.71
CA GLY A 20 6.08 13.52 6.60
C GLY A 20 4.87 12.60 6.40
N PRO A 21 4.03 12.89 5.40
CA PRO A 21 2.82 12.10 5.13
C PRO A 21 3.15 10.66 4.69
N ALA A 22 2.11 9.82 4.70
CA ALA A 22 2.18 8.47 4.16
C ALA A 22 1.60 8.42 2.74
N VAL A 23 2.18 7.55 1.91
CA VAL A 23 1.57 7.08 0.66
C VAL A 23 1.33 5.58 0.74
N GLU A 24 0.17 5.14 0.30
CA GLU A 24 -0.19 3.75 0.06
C GLU A 24 -0.40 3.52 -1.44
N ILE A 25 0.20 2.47 -1.97
CA ILE A 25 -0.05 1.98 -3.33
C ILE A 25 -0.82 0.66 -3.22
N GLY A 26 -2.05 0.64 -3.76
CA GLY A 26 -2.98 -0.48 -3.58
C GLY A 26 -3.96 -0.22 -2.43
N THR A 27 -5.02 0.54 -2.69
CA THR A 27 -6.05 0.91 -1.69
C THR A 27 -7.09 -0.18 -1.51
N PHE A 28 -7.49 -0.81 -2.63
CA PHE A 28 -8.61 -1.73 -2.71
C PHE A 28 -9.87 -1.15 -2.04
N VAL A 29 -10.27 -1.69 -0.87
CA VAL A 29 -11.45 -1.22 -0.12
C VAL A 29 -11.10 -0.43 1.16
N GLY A 30 -9.84 -0.04 1.33
CA GLY A 30 -9.39 0.91 2.36
C GLY A 30 -9.05 0.33 3.72
N LYS A 31 -8.92 -0.99 3.87
CA LYS A 31 -8.62 -1.61 5.17
C LYS A 31 -7.25 -1.19 5.72
N SER A 32 -6.20 -1.29 4.93
CA SER A 32 -4.84 -0.86 5.28
C SER A 32 -4.75 0.65 5.44
N SER A 33 -5.44 1.41 4.57
CA SER A 33 -5.52 2.88 4.66
C SER A 33 -5.99 3.35 6.03
N LEU A 34 -7.00 2.68 6.62
CA LEU A 34 -7.51 2.99 7.97
C LEU A 34 -6.46 2.71 9.06
N TYR A 35 -5.69 1.63 8.96
CA TYR A 35 -4.59 1.36 9.90
C TYR A 35 -3.48 2.41 9.78
N ILE A 36 -3.10 2.80 8.56
CA ILE A 36 -2.12 3.86 8.33
C ILE A 36 -2.64 5.18 8.92
N ALA A 37 -3.92 5.52 8.66
CA ALA A 37 -4.54 6.73 9.16
C ALA A 37 -4.63 6.76 10.70
N ALA A 38 -4.92 5.65 11.34
CA ALA A 38 -4.92 5.54 12.80
C ALA A 38 -3.57 5.93 13.40
N GLY A 39 -2.45 5.51 12.79
CA GLY A 39 -1.11 5.90 13.21
C GLY A 39 -0.76 7.34 12.85
N SER A 40 -0.95 7.73 11.58
CA SER A 40 -0.54 9.05 11.07
C SER A 40 -1.32 10.22 11.68
N SER A 41 -2.55 9.99 12.11
CA SER A 41 -3.39 10.99 12.76
C SER A 41 -2.76 11.53 14.06
N THR A 42 -1.97 10.74 14.76
CA THR A 42 -1.27 11.17 15.99
C THR A 42 -0.25 12.28 15.69
N ASN A 43 0.26 12.33 14.46
CA ASN A 43 1.22 13.33 13.97
C ASN A 43 0.56 14.42 13.12
N ASN A 44 -0.78 14.42 13.00
CA ASN A 44 -1.54 15.30 12.10
C ASN A 44 -1.10 15.18 10.64
N GLN A 45 -0.72 13.99 10.20
CA GLN A 45 -0.26 13.73 8.83
C GLN A 45 -1.33 13.03 8.00
N LEU A 46 -1.40 13.40 6.71
CA LEU A 46 -2.30 12.79 5.74
C LEU A 46 -1.76 11.44 5.23
N VAL A 47 -2.68 10.62 4.81
CA VAL A 47 -2.43 9.38 4.05
C VAL A 47 -2.98 9.57 2.65
N PHE A 48 -2.12 9.53 1.64
CA PHE A 48 -2.54 9.51 0.25
C PHE A 48 -2.59 8.05 -0.20
N THR A 49 -3.78 7.56 -0.53
CA THR A 49 -3.95 6.18 -0.98
C THR A 49 -4.26 6.15 -2.46
N ILE A 50 -3.47 5.42 -3.24
CA ILE A 50 -3.46 5.48 -4.70
C ILE A 50 -3.85 4.11 -5.25
N ASP A 51 -4.94 4.10 -6.04
CA ASP A 51 -5.40 2.90 -6.73
C ASP A 51 -6.22 3.31 -7.97
N HIS A 52 -6.16 2.53 -9.03
CA HIS A 52 -7.04 2.73 -10.20
C HIS A 52 -8.44 2.14 -9.99
N HIS A 53 -8.67 1.36 -8.94
CA HIS A 53 -9.94 0.76 -8.54
C HIS A 53 -10.63 -0.13 -9.59
N LYS A 54 -9.84 -0.74 -10.49
CA LYS A 54 -10.33 -1.65 -11.53
C LYS A 54 -10.01 -3.12 -11.25
N GLY A 55 -9.46 -3.39 -10.04
CA GLY A 55 -8.89 -4.69 -9.68
C GLY A 55 -7.56 -4.98 -10.40
N SER A 56 -6.75 -5.83 -9.79
CA SER A 56 -5.57 -6.41 -10.44
C SER A 56 -6.00 -7.45 -11.48
N GLU A 57 -5.04 -8.04 -12.21
CA GLU A 57 -5.29 -9.09 -13.18
C GLU A 57 -6.01 -10.29 -12.54
N GLU A 58 -5.69 -10.62 -11.31
CA GLU A 58 -6.24 -11.74 -10.52
C GLU A 58 -7.71 -11.54 -10.10
N HIS A 59 -8.22 -10.30 -10.11
CA HIS A 59 -9.60 -9.97 -9.75
C HIS A 59 -10.55 -9.95 -10.96
N GLN A 60 -10.06 -10.21 -12.18
CA GLN A 60 -10.91 -10.13 -13.37
C GLN A 60 -11.87 -11.34 -13.46
N ALA A 61 -12.93 -11.19 -14.25
CA ALA A 61 -13.94 -12.24 -14.41
C ALA A 61 -13.30 -13.53 -14.97
N GLY A 62 -13.38 -14.61 -14.19
CA GLY A 62 -12.80 -15.91 -14.53
C GLY A 62 -11.47 -16.21 -13.82
N GLU A 63 -10.90 -15.27 -13.08
CA GLU A 63 -9.68 -15.44 -12.32
C GLU A 63 -9.96 -15.89 -10.87
N GLU A 64 -8.92 -16.32 -10.16
CA GLU A 64 -9.00 -16.98 -8.83
C GLU A 64 -9.62 -16.08 -7.75
N TYR A 65 -9.34 -14.77 -7.77
CA TYR A 65 -9.81 -13.81 -6.78
C TYR A 65 -10.98 -12.96 -7.27
N PHE A 66 -11.73 -13.44 -8.28
CA PHE A 66 -12.92 -12.74 -8.76
C PHE A 66 -14.01 -12.68 -7.70
N ASP A 67 -14.39 -11.47 -7.31
CA ASP A 67 -15.48 -11.21 -6.38
C ASP A 67 -16.64 -10.46 -7.08
N LYS A 68 -17.83 -11.06 -7.01
CA LYS A 68 -19.06 -10.50 -7.63
C LYS A 68 -19.51 -9.20 -6.94
N ASP A 69 -19.16 -9.03 -5.67
CA ASP A 69 -19.62 -7.88 -4.88
C ASP A 69 -18.88 -6.58 -5.26
N ILE A 70 -17.72 -6.70 -5.89
CA ILE A 70 -16.95 -5.57 -6.42
C ILE A 70 -17.04 -5.41 -7.94
N PHE A 71 -17.81 -6.30 -8.62
CA PHE A 71 -17.99 -6.22 -10.06
C PHE A 71 -19.17 -5.33 -10.42
N ASP A 72 -18.91 -4.21 -11.08
CA ASP A 72 -19.92 -3.28 -11.57
C ASP A 72 -20.48 -3.75 -12.92
N GLN A 73 -21.69 -4.29 -12.90
CA GLN A 73 -22.35 -4.81 -14.12
C GLN A 73 -22.60 -3.70 -15.16
N SER A 74 -22.81 -2.45 -14.74
CA SER A 74 -23.06 -1.33 -15.64
C SER A 74 -21.81 -0.91 -16.39
N LEU A 75 -20.64 -1.05 -15.75
CA LEU A 75 -19.33 -0.75 -16.32
C LEU A 75 -18.67 -1.98 -16.96
N GLY A 76 -19.20 -3.19 -16.70
CA GLY A 76 -18.63 -4.46 -17.17
C GLY A 76 -17.23 -4.75 -16.61
N ARG A 77 -16.91 -4.25 -15.41
CA ARG A 77 -15.60 -4.41 -14.79
C ARG A 77 -15.65 -4.28 -13.26
N VAL A 78 -14.57 -4.67 -12.60
CA VAL A 78 -14.34 -4.38 -11.18
C VAL A 78 -14.35 -2.87 -10.93
N ASN A 79 -15.02 -2.46 -9.83
CA ASN A 79 -15.08 -1.08 -9.35
C ASN A 79 -15.16 -1.07 -7.82
N THR A 80 -14.03 -0.87 -7.15
CA THR A 80 -13.95 -0.88 -5.68
C THR A 80 -14.28 0.48 -5.04
N VAL A 81 -14.44 1.55 -5.82
CA VAL A 81 -14.70 2.92 -5.31
C VAL A 81 -15.92 3.01 -4.40
N PRO A 82 -17.11 2.47 -4.76
CA PRO A 82 -18.28 2.59 -3.89
C PRO A 82 -18.08 1.91 -2.54
N LEU A 83 -17.41 0.75 -2.53
CA LEU A 83 -17.13 0.00 -1.31
C LEU A 83 -16.07 0.71 -0.46
N LEU A 84 -15.03 1.28 -1.08
CA LEU A 84 -14.06 2.13 -0.39
C LEU A 84 -14.76 3.27 0.33
N GLN A 85 -15.61 4.05 -0.36
CA GLN A 85 -16.35 5.16 0.24
C GLN A 85 -17.22 4.70 1.41
N SER A 86 -18.00 3.62 1.21
CA SER A 86 -18.84 3.06 2.26
C SER A 86 -18.05 2.61 3.50
N ASN A 87 -16.83 2.07 3.31
CA ASN A 87 -15.97 1.65 4.41
C ASN A 87 -15.37 2.86 5.13
N LEU A 88 -14.87 3.86 4.41
CA LEU A 88 -14.28 5.05 5.00
C LEU A 88 -15.30 5.86 5.81
N ASP A 89 -16.55 5.94 5.35
CA ASP A 89 -17.63 6.66 6.06
C ASP A 89 -17.95 6.10 7.46
N GLN A 90 -17.48 4.88 7.77
CA GLN A 90 -17.72 4.25 9.07
C GLN A 90 -16.70 4.62 10.15
N PHE A 91 -15.60 5.31 9.78
CA PHE A 91 -14.47 5.57 10.68
C PHE A 91 -14.08 7.04 10.69
N GLU A 92 -13.82 7.59 11.89
CA GLU A 92 -13.37 8.99 12.05
C GLU A 92 -11.98 9.24 11.48
N GLU A 93 -11.14 8.22 11.40
CA GLU A 93 -9.80 8.25 10.82
C GLU A 93 -9.81 8.58 9.32
N SER A 94 -10.95 8.37 8.64
CA SER A 94 -11.11 8.66 7.21
C SER A 94 -10.82 10.12 6.85
N LYS A 95 -11.00 11.06 7.77
CA LYS A 95 -10.65 12.47 7.56
C LYS A 95 -9.16 12.72 7.27
N TRP A 96 -8.30 11.75 7.60
CA TRP A 96 -6.87 11.81 7.32
C TRP A 96 -6.49 11.12 6.00
N ILE A 97 -7.44 10.48 5.33
CA ILE A 97 -7.23 9.72 4.10
C ILE A 97 -7.64 10.54 2.89
N ILE A 98 -6.75 10.65 1.92
CA ILE A 98 -6.99 11.27 0.61
C ILE A 98 -6.93 10.18 -0.46
N PRO A 99 -8.05 9.61 -0.89
CA PRO A 99 -8.07 8.65 -1.98
C PRO A 99 -7.76 9.32 -3.33
N ILE A 100 -6.85 8.72 -4.09
CA ILE A 100 -6.47 9.17 -5.42
C ILE A 100 -6.76 8.05 -6.41
N ILE A 101 -7.73 8.27 -7.29
CA ILE A 101 -8.10 7.31 -8.34
C ILE A 101 -7.14 7.50 -9.52
N ALA A 102 -6.02 6.77 -9.51
CA ALA A 102 -4.99 6.87 -10.54
C ALA A 102 -4.15 5.59 -10.61
N ASN A 103 -3.42 5.43 -11.70
CA ASN A 103 -2.30 4.51 -11.74
C ASN A 103 -1.11 5.16 -11.02
N ALA A 104 -0.55 4.50 -10.01
CA ALA A 104 0.52 5.02 -9.17
C ALA A 104 1.76 5.39 -9.99
N ASN A 105 2.13 4.57 -10.98
CA ASN A 105 3.29 4.81 -11.82
C ASN A 105 3.12 6.02 -12.77
N SER A 106 1.88 6.32 -13.16
CA SER A 106 1.57 7.52 -13.96
C SER A 106 1.63 8.80 -13.12
N LEU A 107 1.33 8.69 -11.83
CA LEU A 107 1.35 9.82 -10.89
C LEU A 107 2.75 10.14 -10.37
N ALA A 108 3.59 9.13 -10.19
CA ALA A 108 4.90 9.24 -9.57
C ALA A 108 5.82 10.33 -10.15
N PRO A 109 5.90 10.55 -11.49
CA PRO A 109 6.76 11.61 -12.06
C PRO A 109 6.36 13.03 -11.66
N THR A 110 5.10 13.24 -11.27
CA THR A 110 4.58 14.57 -10.89
C THR A 110 4.53 14.74 -9.37
N TRP A 111 4.81 13.68 -8.60
CA TRP A 111 4.77 13.72 -7.15
C TRP A 111 5.98 14.43 -6.56
N THR A 112 5.76 15.48 -5.79
CA THR A 112 6.81 16.33 -5.23
C THR A 112 6.83 16.38 -3.70
N ILE A 113 5.96 15.61 -3.03
CA ILE A 113 5.88 15.58 -1.57
C ILE A 113 6.78 14.47 -1.06
N ASP A 114 7.71 14.81 -0.18
CA ASP A 114 8.56 13.84 0.51
C ASP A 114 7.75 13.04 1.54
N LEU A 115 8.06 11.76 1.70
CA LEU A 115 7.28 10.81 2.46
C LEU A 115 7.99 10.37 3.74
N GLY A 116 7.24 10.34 4.85
CA GLY A 116 7.67 9.66 6.06
C GLY A 116 7.48 8.15 5.98
N LEU A 117 6.44 7.69 5.24
CA LEU A 117 6.14 6.28 5.04
C LEU A 117 5.60 6.03 3.62
N LEU A 118 6.13 5.01 2.96
CA LEU A 118 5.58 4.40 1.75
C LEU A 118 5.12 2.97 2.07
N PHE A 119 3.86 2.64 1.76
CA PHE A 119 3.33 1.28 1.84
C PHE A 119 3.00 0.76 0.44
N ILE A 120 3.57 -0.40 0.07
CA ILE A 120 3.34 -1.07 -1.21
C ILE A 120 2.54 -2.36 -0.96
N ASP A 121 1.32 -2.38 -1.48
CA ASP A 121 0.36 -3.49 -1.44
C ASP A 121 -0.47 -3.51 -2.74
N GLY A 122 0.21 -3.25 -3.86
CA GLY A 122 -0.38 -3.10 -5.20
C GLY A 122 -0.49 -4.42 -5.97
N GLY A 123 -0.29 -4.36 -7.27
CA GLY A 123 -0.34 -5.55 -8.13
C GLY A 123 0.81 -6.52 -7.89
N HIS A 124 0.52 -7.84 -7.90
CA HIS A 124 1.46 -8.90 -7.55
C HIS A 124 2.25 -9.45 -8.76
N THR A 125 2.14 -8.84 -9.94
CA THR A 125 3.06 -9.17 -11.03
C THR A 125 4.43 -8.55 -10.75
N GLU A 126 5.50 -9.25 -11.16
CA GLU A 126 6.88 -8.78 -10.94
C GLU A 126 7.11 -7.39 -11.54
N ILE A 127 6.60 -7.14 -12.74
CA ILE A 127 6.72 -5.83 -13.43
C ILE A 127 5.98 -4.74 -12.63
N SER A 128 4.78 -5.01 -12.12
CA SER A 128 4.01 -4.03 -11.35
C SER A 128 4.70 -3.67 -10.05
N ALA A 129 5.07 -4.67 -9.24
CA ALA A 129 5.76 -4.46 -7.97
C ALA A 129 7.11 -3.73 -8.15
N GLN A 130 7.88 -4.11 -9.18
CA GLN A 130 9.15 -3.46 -9.50
C GLN A 130 8.95 -1.98 -9.87
N ASN A 131 7.96 -1.67 -10.71
CA ASN A 131 7.64 -0.30 -11.10
C ASN A 131 7.17 0.54 -9.91
N ASP A 132 6.33 -0.02 -9.04
CA ASP A 132 5.86 0.68 -7.84
C ASP A 132 7.04 1.03 -6.93
N TYR A 133 7.94 0.08 -6.68
CA TYR A 133 9.14 0.33 -5.91
C TYR A 133 10.05 1.38 -6.57
N ASP A 134 10.44 1.21 -7.83
CA ASP A 134 11.40 2.06 -8.53
C ASP A 134 10.94 3.52 -8.67
N ASN A 135 9.65 3.72 -8.88
CA ASN A 135 9.09 5.06 -9.05
C ASN A 135 8.84 5.79 -7.72
N TRP A 136 8.73 5.07 -6.59
CA TRP A 136 8.32 5.68 -5.33
C TRP A 136 9.38 5.64 -4.21
N ASN A 137 10.35 4.72 -4.23
CA ASN A 137 11.37 4.60 -3.18
C ASN A 137 12.19 5.88 -2.96
N THR A 138 12.44 6.64 -4.05
CA THR A 138 13.22 7.87 -4.01
C THR A 138 12.52 9.01 -3.27
N LYS A 139 11.20 8.92 -3.10
CA LYS A 139 10.39 9.94 -2.43
C LYS A 139 10.36 9.78 -0.91
N ILE A 140 10.85 8.64 -0.40
CA ILE A 140 10.97 8.39 1.03
C ILE A 140 12.14 9.23 1.56
N LEU A 141 11.91 9.99 2.63
CA LEU A 141 12.95 10.71 3.35
C LEU A 141 13.99 9.75 3.96
N ASN A 142 15.19 10.24 4.22
CA ASN A 142 16.14 9.51 5.06
C ASN A 142 15.50 9.30 6.45
N ASP A 143 15.74 8.17 7.06
CA ASP A 143 15.07 7.67 8.26
C ASP A 143 13.56 7.39 8.10
N GLY A 144 12.98 7.59 6.93
CA GLY A 144 11.61 7.22 6.60
C GLY A 144 11.45 5.72 6.32
N ALA A 145 10.22 5.26 6.27
CA ALA A 145 9.90 3.84 6.15
C ALA A 145 9.39 3.43 4.76
N LEU A 146 9.89 2.30 4.29
CA LEU A 146 9.28 1.47 3.25
C LEU A 146 8.61 0.26 3.91
N VAL A 147 7.32 0.10 3.69
CA VAL A 147 6.55 -1.06 4.16
C VAL A 147 6.07 -1.85 2.95
N ILE A 148 6.25 -3.18 2.97
CA ILE A 148 5.86 -4.07 1.88
C ILE A 148 5.04 -5.22 2.46
N HIS A 149 3.90 -5.53 1.84
CA HIS A 149 3.01 -6.63 2.22
C HIS A 149 3.25 -7.87 1.35
N ASP A 150 2.71 -9.02 1.78
CA ASP A 150 2.75 -10.31 1.09
C ASP A 150 4.17 -10.84 0.80
N ILE A 151 5.03 -10.75 1.82
CA ILE A 151 6.39 -11.31 1.75
C ILE A 151 6.35 -12.82 2.00
N TYR A 152 6.46 -13.58 0.93
CA TYR A 152 6.60 -15.03 0.93
C TYR A 152 7.98 -15.42 0.38
N GLU A 153 8.79 -16.09 1.21
CA GLU A 153 10.13 -16.55 0.79
C GLU A 153 10.06 -17.82 -0.06
N ASN A 154 9.03 -18.62 0.19
CA ASN A 154 8.79 -19.86 -0.52
C ASN A 154 7.73 -19.64 -1.63
N PRO A 155 8.04 -19.92 -2.91
CA PRO A 155 7.07 -19.79 -4.01
C PRO A 155 5.79 -20.63 -3.86
N GLU A 156 5.83 -21.67 -3.03
CA GLU A 156 4.65 -22.52 -2.75
C GLU A 156 3.66 -21.84 -1.78
N GLU A 157 4.08 -20.79 -1.07
CA GLU A 157 3.26 -20.08 -0.07
C GLU A 157 2.58 -18.83 -0.63
N GLY A 158 3.12 -18.25 -1.70
CA GLY A 158 2.56 -17.05 -2.31
C GLY A 158 3.41 -16.42 -3.41
N GLY A 159 2.91 -15.32 -3.96
CA GLY A 159 3.57 -14.58 -5.03
C GLY A 159 4.94 -14.04 -4.62
N GLN A 160 5.91 -14.11 -5.53
CA GLN A 160 7.30 -13.75 -5.23
C GLN A 160 7.64 -12.28 -5.49
N ALA A 161 6.78 -11.55 -6.19
CA ALA A 161 7.07 -10.18 -6.58
C ALA A 161 7.33 -9.23 -5.39
N PRO A 162 6.55 -9.25 -4.29
CA PRO A 162 6.85 -8.46 -3.10
C PRO A 162 8.17 -8.86 -2.42
N PHE A 163 8.51 -10.16 -2.41
CA PHE A 163 9.78 -10.63 -1.86
C PHE A 163 10.99 -10.15 -2.67
N LEU A 164 10.88 -10.11 -3.99
CA LEU A 164 11.95 -9.61 -4.86
C LEU A 164 12.22 -8.11 -4.62
N ILE A 165 11.19 -7.28 -4.48
CA ILE A 165 11.38 -5.85 -4.16
C ILE A 165 11.91 -5.64 -2.73
N TYR A 166 11.54 -6.48 -1.77
CA TYR A 166 12.14 -6.49 -0.43
C TYR A 166 13.65 -6.76 -0.49
N GLN A 167 14.08 -7.80 -1.20
CA GLN A 167 15.50 -8.10 -1.37
C GLN A 167 16.25 -6.96 -2.09
N LYS A 168 15.64 -6.38 -3.13
CA LYS A 168 16.20 -5.23 -3.83
C LYS A 168 16.39 -4.03 -2.90
N ALA A 169 15.38 -3.68 -2.10
CA ALA A 169 15.46 -2.58 -1.15
C ALA A 169 16.62 -2.77 -0.15
N LEU A 170 16.79 -3.99 0.38
CA LEU A 170 17.95 -4.32 1.24
C LEU A 170 19.29 -4.10 0.53
N SER A 171 19.39 -4.47 -0.75
CA SER A 171 20.61 -4.31 -1.56
C SER A 171 20.90 -2.85 -1.90
N GLU A 172 19.87 -1.99 -1.90
CA GLU A 172 19.96 -0.55 -2.19
C GLU A 172 20.11 0.32 -0.94
N GLY A 173 20.34 -0.29 0.24
CA GLY A 173 20.70 0.42 1.46
C GLY A 173 19.57 0.62 2.46
N PHE A 174 18.38 0.08 2.21
CA PHE A 174 17.36 0.01 3.25
C PHE A 174 17.76 -1.02 4.30
N ALA A 175 17.43 -0.77 5.57
CA ALA A 175 17.66 -1.69 6.68
C ALA A 175 16.34 -2.25 7.22
N LEU A 176 16.29 -3.56 7.46
CA LEU A 176 15.11 -4.17 8.10
C LEU A 176 14.91 -3.58 9.50
N HIS A 177 13.74 -3.00 9.73
CA HIS A 177 13.32 -2.50 11.03
C HIS A 177 12.54 -3.54 11.83
N GLU A 178 11.50 -4.10 11.22
CA GLU A 178 10.63 -5.10 11.85
C GLU A 178 9.91 -5.92 10.78
N ARG A 179 9.62 -7.18 11.09
CA ARG A 179 8.73 -8.04 10.28
C ARG A 179 7.67 -8.62 11.20
N VAL A 180 6.42 -8.60 10.72
CA VAL A 180 5.28 -9.22 11.40
C VAL A 180 4.56 -10.05 10.35
N ASP A 181 4.68 -11.38 10.45
CA ASP A 181 4.11 -12.34 9.49
C ASP A 181 4.56 -12.05 8.05
N THR A 182 3.65 -11.65 7.18
CA THR A 182 3.95 -11.35 5.76
C THR A 182 4.23 -9.87 5.48
N ILE A 183 4.17 -8.98 6.46
CA ILE A 183 4.47 -7.56 6.29
C ILE A 183 5.85 -7.20 6.85
N VAL A 184 6.65 -6.44 6.09
CA VAL A 184 7.97 -5.96 6.50
C VAL A 184 8.01 -4.45 6.51
N CYS A 185 8.74 -3.89 7.48
CA CYS A 185 9.08 -2.47 7.56
C CYS A 185 10.59 -2.31 7.43
N LEU A 186 11.01 -1.48 6.50
CA LEU A 186 12.40 -1.13 6.23
C LEU A 186 12.62 0.35 6.48
N ILE A 187 13.81 0.75 6.94
CA ILE A 187 14.22 2.15 7.10
C ILE A 187 15.19 2.52 5.99
N LYS A 188 14.98 3.68 5.39
CA LYS A 188 15.92 4.26 4.42
C LYS A 188 17.07 4.92 5.14
N ASN A 189 18.31 4.47 4.87
CA ASN A 189 19.55 5.04 5.43
C ASN A 189 20.02 6.27 4.65
#